data_cbdeb803ac189e04b3a875f01210b44a
#
_entry.id   cbdeb803ac189e04b3a875f01210b44a
#
_cell.length_a   1.000
_cell.length_b   1.000
_cell.length_c   1.000
_cell.angle_alpha   90.00
_cell.angle_beta   90.00
_cell.angle_gamma   90.00
#
_symmetry.space_group_name_H-M   'P 1'
#
loop_
_entity.id
_entity.type
_entity.pdbx_description
1 polymer ?
#
loop_
_entity_poly.entity_id
_entity_poly.type
_entity_poly.pdbx_seq_one_letter_code
_entity_poly.pdbx_strand_id
1 'polypeptide(L)' 'MLEAALLHLVKGIVDEPDQVRVSSRSTPRGEVLEVRVHPADLGRVIGRSGRTAKALRTVVAALADGRQVRVDVVDVDR' A
#
# COMPACT_ATOMS: atom_id res chain seq x y z
N MET A 1 10.03 5.74 -6.93
CA MET A 1 10.14 6.53 -5.72
C MET A 1 8.93 6.36 -4.80
N LEU A 2 7.72 6.42 -5.34
CA LEU A 2 6.52 6.20 -4.52
C LEU A 2 6.47 4.78 -3.96
N GLU A 3 6.91 3.80 -4.74
CA GLU A 3 6.97 2.42 -4.28
C GLU A 3 7.86 2.27 -3.06
N ALA A 4 9.04 2.90 -3.08
CA ALA A 4 9.97 2.82 -1.97
C ALA A 4 9.40 3.50 -0.72
N ALA A 5 8.73 4.64 -0.88
CA ALA A 5 8.10 5.33 0.23
C ALA A 5 6.98 4.49 0.84
N LEU A 6 6.13 3.91 0.00
CA LEU A 6 5.04 3.05 0.46
C LEU A 6 5.57 1.80 1.15
N LEU A 7 6.59 1.17 0.58
CA LEU A 7 7.24 0.00 1.17
C LEU A 7 7.76 0.33 2.57
N HIS A 8 8.43 1.47 2.72
CA HIS A 8 8.95 1.90 4.01
C HIS A 8 7.84 2.07 5.05
N LEU A 9 6.76 2.74 4.65
CA LEU A 9 5.62 2.98 5.55
C LEU A 9 4.97 1.66 5.99
N VAL A 10 4.74 0.76 5.06
CA VAL A 10 4.09 -0.52 5.37
C VAL A 10 4.99 -1.38 6.27
N LYS A 11 6.31 -1.40 6.01
CA LYS A 11 7.24 -2.14 6.85
C LYS A 11 7.22 -1.67 8.30
N GLY A 12 6.91 -0.40 8.54
CA GLY A 12 6.82 0.15 9.88
C GLY A 12 5.54 -0.25 10.62
N ILE A 13 4.55 -0.78 9.93
CA ILE A 13 3.24 -1.13 10.50
C ILE A 13 3.15 -2.63 10.84
N VAL A 14 3.79 -3.48 10.05
CA VAL A 14 3.61 -4.94 10.11
C VAL A 14 4.60 -5.61 11.06
N ASP A 15 4.25 -6.83 11.48
CA ASP A 15 5.13 -7.68 12.30
C ASP A 15 6.12 -8.46 11.45
N GLU A 16 5.80 -8.68 10.16
CA GLU A 16 6.64 -9.47 9.25
C GLU A 16 7.11 -8.59 8.09
N PRO A 17 8.03 -7.65 8.34
CA PRO A 17 8.45 -6.70 7.31
C PRO A 17 9.12 -7.38 6.11
N ASP A 18 9.73 -8.55 6.30
CA ASP A 18 10.37 -9.29 5.20
C ASP A 18 9.37 -9.84 4.20
N GLN A 19 8.09 -9.90 4.58
CA GLN A 19 7.02 -10.40 3.73
C GLN A 19 6.34 -9.29 2.92
N VAL A 20 6.71 -8.04 3.15
CA VAL A 20 6.10 -6.92 2.43
C VAL A 20 6.62 -6.84 1.01
N ARG A 21 5.70 -6.74 0.05
CA ARG A 21 6.02 -6.52 -1.36
C ARG A 21 5.17 -5.38 -1.88
N VAL A 22 5.79 -4.49 -2.62
CA VAL A 22 5.08 -3.40 -3.32
C VAL A 22 5.46 -3.49 -4.77
N SER A 23 4.46 -3.55 -5.63
CA SER A 23 4.67 -3.57 -7.08
C SER A 23 3.83 -2.47 -7.72
N SER A 24 4.29 -2.01 -8.89
CA SER A 24 3.66 -0.94 -9.62
C SER A 24 3.11 -1.49 -10.93
N ARG A 25 1.93 -0.99 -11.31
CA ARG A 25 1.27 -1.39 -12.55
C ARG A 25 0.66 -0.14 -13.19
N SER A 26 0.92 0.04 -14.48
CA SER A 26 0.33 1.14 -15.24
C SER A 26 -1.02 0.74 -15.78
N THR A 27 -2.00 1.63 -15.67
CA THR A 27 -3.33 1.44 -16.22
C THR A 27 -3.74 2.69 -17.01
N PRO A 28 -4.81 2.60 -17.83
CA PRO A 28 -5.30 3.80 -18.53
C PRO A 28 -5.73 4.93 -17.60
N ARG A 29 -6.03 4.61 -16.34
CA ARG A 29 -6.44 5.61 -15.34
C ARG A 29 -5.29 6.13 -14.50
N GLY A 30 -4.08 5.63 -14.74
CA GLY A 30 -2.91 6.01 -13.96
C GLY A 30 -2.17 4.80 -13.42
N GLU A 31 -1.40 5.02 -12.37
CA GLU A 31 -0.57 3.98 -11.77
C GLU A 31 -1.26 3.35 -10.57
N VAL A 32 -1.12 2.03 -10.43
CA VAL A 32 -1.61 1.29 -9.25
C VAL A 32 -0.41 0.71 -8.52
N LEU A 33 -0.30 1.01 -7.23
CA LEU A 33 0.69 0.41 -6.35
C LEU A 33 0.00 -0.71 -5.56
N GLU A 34 0.43 -1.94 -5.79
CA GLU A 34 -0.14 -3.11 -5.13
C GLU A 34 0.74 -3.50 -3.94
N VAL A 35 0.11 -3.61 -2.77
CA VAL A 35 0.80 -3.95 -1.53
C VAL A 35 0.41 -5.36 -1.12
N ARG A 36 1.42 -6.22 -0.92
CA ARG A 36 1.22 -7.57 -0.38
C ARG A 36 1.98 -7.71 0.91
N VAL A 37 1.34 -8.30 1.90
CA VAL A 37 1.93 -8.52 3.22
C VAL A 37 1.63 -9.95 3.67
N HIS A 38 2.26 -10.37 4.76
CA HIS A 38 1.91 -11.64 5.39
C HIS A 38 0.42 -11.63 5.75
N PRO A 39 -0.33 -12.71 5.51
CA PRO A 39 -1.77 -12.73 5.78
C PRO A 39 -2.14 -12.29 7.19
N ALA A 40 -1.32 -12.62 8.18
CA ALA A 40 -1.58 -12.22 9.57
C ALA A 40 -1.47 -10.72 9.78
N ASP A 41 -0.77 -10.01 8.88
CA ASP A 41 -0.58 -8.56 8.99
C ASP A 41 -1.59 -7.74 8.17
N LEU A 42 -2.42 -8.42 7.37
CA LEU A 42 -3.35 -7.73 6.48
C LEU A 42 -4.28 -6.79 7.25
N GLY A 43 -4.80 -7.25 8.38
CA GLY A 43 -5.68 -6.43 9.21
C GLY A 43 -4.99 -5.17 9.76
N ARG A 44 -3.69 -5.23 10.02
CA ARG A 44 -2.92 -4.07 10.48
C ARG A 44 -2.79 -3.01 9.39
N VAL A 45 -2.59 -3.46 8.16
CA VAL A 45 -2.41 -2.55 7.03
C VAL A 45 -3.73 -1.90 6.63
N ILE A 46 -4.82 -2.64 6.73
CA ILE A 46 -6.15 -2.10 6.46
C ILE A 46 -6.57 -1.18 7.60
N GLY A 47 -6.38 -1.63 8.84
CA GLY A 47 -6.76 -0.88 10.02
C GLY A 47 -8.25 -0.95 10.31
N ARG A 48 -8.63 -0.49 11.50
CA ARG A 48 -10.04 -0.48 11.90
C ARG A 48 -10.83 0.42 10.96
N SER A 49 -11.88 -0.12 10.38
CA SER A 49 -12.75 0.60 9.42
C SER A 49 -11.97 1.14 8.21
N GLY A 50 -10.85 0.51 7.88
CA GLY A 50 -10.04 0.92 6.73
C GLY A 50 -9.21 2.18 6.95
N ARG A 51 -9.05 2.62 8.18
CA ARG A 51 -8.37 3.90 8.48
C ARG A 51 -6.90 3.92 8.10
N THR A 52 -6.18 2.83 8.35
CA THR A 52 -4.75 2.78 8.01
C THR A 52 -4.56 2.79 6.50
N ALA A 53 -5.35 1.98 5.77
CA ALA A 53 -5.28 1.98 4.31
C ALA A 53 -5.62 3.34 3.73
N LYS A 54 -6.62 4.01 4.30
CA LYS A 54 -6.99 5.37 3.86
C LYS A 54 -5.85 6.36 4.11
N ALA A 55 -5.20 6.27 5.27
CA ALA A 55 -4.06 7.12 5.59
C ALA A 55 -2.91 6.90 4.61
N LEU A 56 -2.61 5.65 4.26
CA LEU A 56 -1.58 5.32 3.29
C LEU A 56 -1.92 5.93 1.91
N ARG A 57 -3.18 5.84 1.50
CA ARG A 57 -3.62 6.44 0.23
C ARG A 57 -3.45 7.95 0.24
N THR A 58 -3.77 8.60 1.36
CA THR A 58 -3.63 10.05 1.50
C THR A 58 -2.17 10.48 1.40
N VAL A 59 -1.26 9.77 2.08
CA VAL A 59 0.16 10.08 2.03
C VAL A 59 0.72 9.90 0.62
N VAL A 60 0.37 8.79 -0.03
CA VAL A 60 0.84 8.51 -1.39
C VAL A 60 0.30 9.56 -2.37
N ALA A 61 -0.96 9.96 -2.24
CA ALA A 61 -1.54 10.98 -3.10
C ALA A 61 -0.79 12.30 -2.96
N ALA A 62 -0.42 12.67 -1.74
CA ALA A 62 0.35 13.89 -1.49
C ALA A 62 1.74 13.82 -2.14
N LEU A 63 2.40 12.66 -2.03
CA LEU A 63 3.72 12.46 -2.61
C LEU A 63 3.68 12.36 -4.14
N ALA A 64 2.54 11.94 -4.68
CA ALA A 64 2.37 11.80 -6.13
C ALA A 64 2.28 13.15 -6.85
N ASP A 65 1.93 14.21 -6.13
CA ASP A 65 1.94 15.59 -6.63
C ASP A 65 1.22 15.74 -7.97
N GLY A 66 -0.07 15.44 -7.97
CA GLY A 66 -0.92 15.60 -9.16
C GLY A 66 -1.00 14.39 -10.08
N ARG A 67 -0.14 13.38 -9.88
CA ARG A 67 -0.22 12.16 -10.67
C ARG A 67 -1.36 11.29 -10.15
N GLN A 68 -1.96 10.53 -11.06
CA GLN A 68 -3.01 9.57 -10.69
C GLN A 68 -2.35 8.29 -10.19
N VAL A 69 -2.31 8.13 -8.87
CA VAL A 69 -1.72 6.93 -8.24
C VAL A 69 -2.72 6.37 -7.23
N ARG A 70 -2.98 5.09 -7.36
CA ARG A 70 -3.90 4.36 -6.49
C ARG A 70 -3.12 3.31 -5.69
N VAL A 71 -3.45 3.16 -4.42
CA VAL A 71 -2.89 2.11 -3.56
C VAL A 71 -3.93 1.02 -3.37
N ASP A 72 -3.53 -0.20 -3.67
CA ASP A 72 -4.38 -1.38 -3.55
C ASP A 72 -3.72 -2.40 -2.62
N VAL A 73 -4.39 -2.73 -1.53
CA VAL A 73 -3.90 -3.76 -0.60
C VAL A 73 -4.49 -5.09 -1.04
N VAL A 74 -3.62 -6.02 -1.42
CA VAL A 74 -4.04 -7.29 -1.99
C VAL A 74 -4.28 -8.31 -0.88
N ASP A 75 -5.48 -8.92 -0.91
CA ASP A 75 -5.83 -10.02 -0.01
C ASP A 75 -5.51 -11.33 -0.73
N VAL A 76 -4.40 -11.96 -0.32
CA VAL A 76 -3.90 -13.17 -0.97
C VAL A 76 -4.67 -14.44 -0.59
N ASP A 77 -5.54 -14.35 0.39
CA ASP A 77 -6.33 -15.51 0.85
C ASP A 77 -7.63 -15.66 0.09
N ARG A 78 -7.83 -14.88 -0.93
CA ARG A 78 -9.02 -14.96 -1.79
C ARG A 78 -8.74 -15.66 -3.10
#